data_4a4496982d63ea8c471bf22b0be875d4
#
_entry.id   4a4496982d63ea8c471bf22b0be875d4
#
_cell.length_a   1.000
_cell.length_b   1.000
_cell.length_c   1.000
_cell.angle_alpha   90.00
_cell.angle_beta   90.00
_cell.angle_gamma   90.00
#
_symmetry.space_group_name_H-M   'P 1'
#
loop_
_entity.id
_entity.type
_entity.pdbx_description
1 polymer ?
#
loop_
_entity_poly.entity_id
_entity_poly.type
_entity_poly.pdbx_seq_one_letter_code
_entity_poly.pdbx_strand_id
1 'polypeptide(L)' 'MAVKFAALRDFLAVAERGSLRAASRQLGSAQPAVSRSIQELEKELGVVLFERHPSGVRLTPT' A
#
# COMPACT_ATOMS: atom_id res chain seq x y z
N MET A 1 1.45 19.75 2.40
CA MET A 1 1.75 18.38 1.97
C MET A 1 0.52 17.78 1.34
N ALA A 2 0.64 17.30 0.12
CA ALA A 2 -0.50 16.75 -0.60
C ALA A 2 -0.37 15.24 -0.75
N VAL A 3 -1.25 14.50 -0.11
CA VAL A 3 -1.32 13.06 -0.28
C VAL A 3 -2.25 12.79 -1.45
N LYS A 4 -1.77 12.03 -2.42
CA LYS A 4 -2.57 11.72 -3.59
C LYS A 4 -3.70 10.77 -3.21
N PHE A 5 -4.89 11.07 -3.71
CA PHE A 5 -6.05 10.23 -3.48
C PHE A 5 -5.78 8.77 -3.92
N ALA A 6 -5.08 8.61 -5.05
CA ALA A 6 -4.75 7.27 -5.55
C ALA A 6 -3.88 6.49 -4.56
N ALA A 7 -2.98 7.16 -3.85
CA ALA A 7 -2.14 6.51 -2.87
C ALA A 7 -2.96 6.00 -1.68
N LEU A 8 -3.94 6.80 -1.23
CA LEU A 8 -4.84 6.40 -0.16
C LEU A 8 -5.71 5.21 -0.59
N ARG A 9 -6.22 5.25 -1.82
CA ARG A 9 -7.01 4.15 -2.36
C ARG A 9 -6.19 2.87 -2.40
N ASP A 10 -4.96 2.94 -2.87
CA ASP A 10 -4.07 1.79 -2.95
C ASP A 10 -3.76 1.24 -1.56
N PHE A 11 -3.51 2.13 -0.62
CA PHE A 11 -3.27 1.74 0.77
C PHE A 11 -4.45 0.98 1.36
N LEU A 12 -5.66 1.51 1.17
CA LEU A 12 -6.86 0.87 1.70
C LEU A 12 -7.08 -0.51 1.08
N ALA A 13 -6.84 -0.63 -0.23
CA ALA A 13 -6.99 -1.92 -0.90
C ALA A 13 -5.99 -2.95 -0.36
N VAL A 14 -4.75 -2.57 -0.13
CA VAL A 14 -3.75 -3.47 0.44
C VAL A 14 -4.11 -3.85 1.86
N ALA A 15 -4.59 -2.88 2.65
CA ALA A 15 -4.99 -3.13 4.03
C ALA A 15 -6.15 -4.13 4.10
N GLU A 16 -7.12 -3.98 3.21
CA GLU A 16 -8.28 -4.88 3.17
C GLU A 16 -7.92 -6.28 2.72
N ARG A 17 -7.06 -6.37 1.71
CA ARG A 17 -6.70 -7.67 1.13
C ARG A 17 -5.57 -8.36 1.87
N GLY A 18 -4.73 -7.59 2.55
CA GLY A 18 -3.55 -8.13 3.22
C GLY A 18 -2.47 -8.59 2.26
N SER A 19 -2.52 -8.14 1.01
CA SER A 19 -1.60 -8.58 -0.02
C SER A 19 -1.53 -7.54 -1.13
N LEU A 20 -0.32 -7.20 -1.55
CA LEU A 20 -0.10 -6.30 -2.67
C LEU A 20 -0.66 -6.89 -3.97
N ARG A 21 -0.48 -8.19 -4.13
CA ARG A 21 -0.94 -8.89 -5.33
C ARG A 21 -2.45 -8.84 -5.46
N ALA A 22 -3.14 -9.16 -4.37
CA ALA A 22 -4.60 -9.14 -4.37
C ALA A 22 -5.13 -7.72 -4.56
N ALA A 23 -4.49 -6.74 -3.93
CA ALA A 23 -4.88 -5.35 -4.06
C ALA A 23 -4.70 -4.86 -5.51
N SER A 24 -3.59 -5.21 -6.14
CA SER A 24 -3.35 -4.78 -7.51
C SER A 24 -4.36 -5.40 -8.47
N ARG A 25 -4.80 -6.62 -8.22
CA ARG A 25 -5.87 -7.25 -9.00
C ARG A 25 -7.17 -6.49 -8.84
N GLN A 26 -7.52 -6.15 -7.61
CA GLN A 26 -8.76 -5.42 -7.31
C GLN A 26 -8.76 -4.05 -7.99
N LEU A 27 -7.60 -3.39 -8.00
CA LEU A 27 -7.48 -2.05 -8.56
C LEU A 27 -7.28 -2.04 -10.07
N GLY A 28 -6.97 -3.20 -10.65
CA GLY A 28 -6.64 -3.28 -12.06
C GLY A 28 -5.32 -2.61 -12.40
N SER A 29 -4.40 -2.57 -11.43
CA SER A 29 -3.10 -1.94 -11.57
C SER A 29 -1.99 -2.97 -11.44
N ALA A 30 -0.81 -2.66 -12.00
CA ALA A 30 0.35 -3.54 -11.84
C ALA A 30 0.84 -3.49 -10.40
N GLN A 31 1.29 -4.63 -9.87
CA GLN A 31 1.79 -4.70 -8.51
C GLN A 31 2.90 -3.69 -8.20
N PRO A 32 3.90 -3.49 -9.10
CA PRO A 32 4.93 -2.47 -8.85
C PRO A 32 4.36 -1.06 -8.70
N ALA A 33 3.30 -0.75 -9.44
CA ALA A 33 2.68 0.58 -9.35
C ALA A 33 2.01 0.77 -7.99
N VAL A 34 1.31 -0.24 -7.50
CA VAL A 34 0.66 -0.19 -6.20
C VAL A 34 1.71 -0.07 -5.08
N SER A 35 2.77 -0.87 -5.17
CA SER A 35 3.86 -0.84 -4.21
C SER A 35 4.51 0.53 -4.14
N ARG A 36 4.73 1.14 -5.29
CA ARG A 36 5.32 2.47 -5.37
C ARG A 36 4.43 3.54 -4.75
N SER A 37 3.13 3.46 -5.01
CA SER A 37 2.17 4.40 -4.43
C SER A 37 2.22 4.35 -2.91
N ILE A 38 2.29 3.15 -2.34
CA ILE A 38 2.35 2.98 -0.90
C ILE A 38 3.66 3.50 -0.34
N GLN A 39 4.77 3.25 -1.03
CA GLN A 39 6.06 3.78 -0.61
C GLN A 39 6.07 5.30 -0.60
N GLU A 40 5.46 5.92 -1.60
CA GLU A 40 5.36 7.37 -1.65
C GLU A 40 4.50 7.91 -0.51
N LEU A 41 3.41 7.21 -0.19
CA LEU A 41 2.56 7.58 0.93
C LEU A 41 3.32 7.49 2.25
N GLU A 42 4.05 6.41 2.45
CA GLU A 42 4.87 6.24 3.65
C GLU A 42 5.89 7.37 3.79
N LYS A 43 6.49 7.74 2.67
CA LYS A 43 7.48 8.82 2.65
C LYS A 43 6.85 10.15 3.01
N GLU A 44 5.66 10.42 2.47
CA GLU A 44 4.94 11.67 2.76
C GLU A 44 4.54 11.77 4.23
N LEU A 45 4.13 10.66 4.83
CA LEU A 45 3.70 10.63 6.22
C LEU A 45 4.86 10.45 7.19
N GLY A 46 6.02 10.05 6.69
CA GLY A 46 7.20 9.81 7.52
C GLY A 46 7.07 8.59 8.41
N VAL A 47 6.25 7.63 8.03
CA VAL A 47 6.06 6.40 8.79
C VAL A 47 6.03 5.20 7.87
N VAL A 48 6.33 4.02 8.41
CA VAL A 48 6.21 2.76 7.69
C VAL A 48 4.83 2.19 8.00
N LEU A 49 4.02 2.00 6.97
CA LEU A 49 2.65 1.55 7.13
C LEU A 49 2.51 0.03 7.07
N PHE A 50 3.36 -0.62 6.29
CA PHE A 50 3.29 -2.07 6.13
C PHE A 50 4.64 -2.72 6.37
N GLU A 51 4.60 -3.90 6.99
CA GLU A 51 5.74 -4.80 7.04
C GLU A 51 5.54 -5.89 6.01
N ARG A 52 6.62 -6.22 5.30
CA ARG A 52 6.58 -7.30 4.31
C ARG A 52 7.01 -8.61 4.95
N HIS A 53 6.20 -9.63 4.75
CA HIS A 53 6.46 -10.98 5.23
C HIS A 53 6.37 -11.95 4.06
N PRO A 54 6.99 -13.12 4.17
CA PRO A 54 6.84 -14.15 3.13
C PRO A 54 5.39 -14.54 2.89
N SER A 55 4.55 -14.43 3.91
CA SER A 55 3.13 -14.79 3.81
C SER A 55 2.25 -13.62 3.38
N GLY A 56 2.79 -12.42 3.20
CA GLY A 56 2.00 -11.27 2.78
C GLY A 56 2.47 -9.98 3.42
N VAL A 57 1.56 -9.04 3.53
CA VAL A 57 1.81 -7.69 4.05
C VAL A 57 0.98 -7.46 5.29
N ARG A 58 1.57 -6.85 6.30
CA ARG A 58 0.88 -6.51 7.55
C ARG A 58 0.96 -5.02 7.81
N LEU A 59 -0.09 -4.49 8.41
CA LEU A 59 -0.08 -3.12 8.90
C LEU A 59 0.85 -3.02 10.10
N THR A 60 1.68 -1.96 10.12
CA THR A 60 2.51 -1.70 11.29
C THR A 60 1.67 -1.08 12.39
N PRO A 61 1.99 -1.31 13.66
CA PRO A 61 1.27 -0.69 14.78
C PRO A 61 1.74 0.75 14.98
N THR A 62 1.20 1.67 14.25
CA THR A 62 1.54 3.08 14.38
C THR A 62 0.42 3.90 14.98
#